data_a1216d042f1cf4a546d0aaecc1ca4557
#
_entry.id   a1216d042f1cf4a546d0aaecc1ca4557
#
_cell.length_a   1.000
_cell.length_b   1.000
_cell.length_c   1.000
_cell.angle_alpha   90.00
_cell.angle_beta   90.00
_cell.angle_gamma   90.00
#
_symmetry.space_group_name_H-M   'P 1'
#
loop_
_entity.id
_entity.type
_entity.pdbx_description
1 polymer ?
#
loop_
_entity_poly.entity_id
_entity_poly.type
_entity_poly.pdbx_seq_one_letter_code
_entity_poly.pdbx_strand_id
1 'polypeptide(L)' 'MKTEKEQILAIIAEIQAERETEHIIPPHVLTAEIINRGFHKPYQAINELCAEGKINWCKTLNDMAFTISKS' A
#
# COMPACT_ATOMS: atom_id res chain seq x y z
N MET A 1 -3.76 18.31 9.12
CA MET A 1 -3.58 17.69 7.79
C MET A 1 -2.78 16.43 7.90
N LYS A 2 -3.18 15.40 7.16
CA LYS A 2 -2.39 14.16 7.10
C LYS A 2 -1.21 14.37 6.16
N THR A 3 -0.07 13.81 6.52
CA THR A 3 1.08 13.80 5.62
C THR A 3 0.81 12.86 4.45
N GLU A 4 1.58 13.00 3.38
CA GLU A 4 1.46 12.08 2.24
C GLU A 4 1.62 10.62 2.68
N LYS A 5 2.56 10.37 3.59
CA LYS A 5 2.80 9.04 4.15
C LYS A 5 1.54 8.47 4.81
N GLU A 6 0.86 9.29 5.62
CA GLU A 6 -0.38 8.87 6.28
C GLU A 6 -1.50 8.62 5.28
N GLN A 7 -1.59 9.46 4.24
CA GLN A 7 -2.58 9.30 3.19
C GLN A 7 -2.37 8.01 2.40
N ILE A 8 -1.13 7.70 2.07
CA ILE A 8 -0.79 6.47 1.36
C ILE A 8 -1.10 5.25 2.21
N LEU A 9 -0.77 5.30 3.50
CA LEU A 9 -1.10 4.22 4.42
C LEU A 9 -2.60 3.98 4.48
N ALA A 10 -3.39 5.05 4.56
CA ALA A 10 -4.85 4.95 4.57
C ALA A 10 -5.40 4.35 3.28
N ILE A 11 -4.83 4.71 2.13
CA ILE A 11 -5.24 4.16 0.84
C ILE A 11 -4.94 2.67 0.76
N ILE A 12 -3.77 2.25 1.21
CA ILE A 12 -3.40 0.83 1.24
C ILE A 12 -4.38 0.06 2.11
N ALA A 13 -4.69 0.59 3.29
CA ALA A 13 -5.63 -0.05 4.20
C ALA A 13 -7.02 -0.17 3.57
N GLU A 14 -7.48 0.89 2.91
CA GLU A 14 -8.79 0.91 2.26
C GLU A 14 -8.89 -0.14 1.14
N ILE A 15 -7.92 -0.17 0.25
CA ILE A 15 -7.90 -1.12 -0.86
C ILE A 15 -7.78 -2.55 -0.35
N GLN A 16 -6.93 -2.77 0.65
CA GLN A 16 -6.77 -4.08 1.26
C GLN A 16 -8.10 -4.58 1.85
N ALA A 17 -8.81 -3.70 2.57
CA ALA A 17 -10.09 -4.05 3.18
C ALA A 17 -11.13 -4.40 2.11
N GLU A 18 -11.17 -3.67 1.00
CA GLU A 18 -12.07 -3.98 -0.11
C GLU A 18 -11.80 -5.38 -0.68
N ARG A 19 -10.52 -5.72 -0.85
CA ARG A 19 -10.14 -7.03 -1.38
C ARG A 19 -10.45 -8.16 -0.43
N GLU A 20 -10.25 -7.94 0.87
CA GLU A 20 -10.61 -8.92 1.87
C GLU A 20 -12.12 -9.18 1.86
N THR A 21 -12.92 -8.12 1.71
CA THR A 21 -14.38 -8.24 1.61
C THR A 21 -14.79 -9.02 0.36
N GLU A 22 -14.08 -8.86 -0.74
CA GLU A 22 -14.34 -9.57 -2.00
C GLU A 22 -13.71 -10.97 -2.02
N HIS A 23 -13.06 -11.37 -0.94
CA HIS A 23 -12.38 -12.67 -0.81
C HIS A 23 -11.21 -12.84 -1.79
N ILE A 24 -10.58 -11.73 -2.17
CA ILE A 24 -9.38 -11.77 -3.01
C ILE A 24 -8.17 -12.01 -2.10
N ILE A 25 -7.51 -13.14 -2.26
CA ILE A 25 -6.37 -13.53 -1.42
C ILE A 25 -5.18 -13.83 -2.32
N PRO A 26 -4.01 -13.26 -2.02
CA PRO A 26 -3.71 -12.29 -0.98
C PRO A 26 -4.19 -10.87 -1.34
N PRO A 27 -4.59 -10.06 -0.36
CA PRO A 27 -5.14 -8.73 -0.62
C PRO A 27 -4.03 -7.68 -0.84
N HIS A 28 -3.15 -7.94 -1.76
CA HIS A 28 -2.01 -7.05 -2.04
C HIS A 28 -2.46 -5.78 -2.78
N VAL A 29 -1.87 -4.65 -2.41
CA VAL A 29 -2.09 -3.36 -3.07
C VAL A 29 -0.87 -3.07 -3.95
N LEU A 30 -1.09 -2.83 -5.22
CA LEU A 30 -0.01 -2.57 -6.17
C LEU A 30 0.37 -1.09 -6.19
N THR A 31 1.63 -0.80 -6.50
CA THR A 31 2.12 0.57 -6.64
C THR A 31 1.28 1.36 -7.64
N ALA A 32 0.91 0.73 -8.76
CA ALA A 32 0.09 1.36 -9.79
C ALA A 32 -1.24 1.85 -9.25
N GLU A 33 -1.83 1.14 -8.29
CA GLU A 33 -3.09 1.54 -7.68
C GLU A 33 -2.93 2.80 -6.83
N ILE A 34 -1.81 2.93 -6.14
CA ILE A 34 -1.49 4.12 -5.36
C ILE A 34 -1.31 5.33 -6.29
N ILE A 35 -0.59 5.13 -7.40
CA ILE A 35 -0.38 6.17 -8.39
C ILE A 35 -1.72 6.62 -8.99
N ASN A 36 -2.62 5.69 -9.27
CA ASN A 36 -3.94 5.99 -9.80
C ASN A 36 -4.82 6.80 -8.85
N ARG A 37 -4.49 6.80 -7.55
CA ARG A 37 -5.20 7.61 -6.56
C ARG A 37 -4.65 9.04 -6.45
N GLY A 38 -3.69 9.41 -7.31
CA GLY A 38 -3.17 10.77 -7.41
C GLY A 38 -1.77 10.98 -6.85
N PHE A 39 -1.08 9.94 -6.45
CA PHE A 39 0.28 10.03 -5.91
C PHE A 39 1.29 9.63 -6.98
N HIS A 40 1.85 10.61 -7.66
CA HIS A 40 2.75 10.35 -8.80
C HIS A 40 4.09 9.74 -8.41
N LYS A 41 4.58 10.05 -7.23
CA LYS A 41 5.88 9.54 -6.77
C LYS A 41 5.78 9.09 -5.31
N PRO A 42 5.09 7.98 -5.04
CA PRO A 42 4.87 7.54 -3.66
C PRO A 42 6.04 6.78 -3.05
N TYR A 43 7.13 6.63 -3.78
CA TYR A 43 8.21 5.70 -3.40
C TYR A 43 8.88 6.05 -2.07
N GLN A 44 9.13 7.34 -1.82
CA GLN A 44 9.77 7.75 -0.58
C GLN A 44 8.88 7.43 0.63
N ALA A 45 7.60 7.78 0.54
CA ALA A 45 6.66 7.51 1.61
C ALA A 45 6.51 6.00 1.85
N ILE A 46 6.45 5.23 0.77
CA ILE A 46 6.36 3.77 0.86
C ILE A 46 7.60 3.20 1.54
N ASN A 47 8.79 3.67 1.16
CA ASN A 47 10.04 3.22 1.78
C ASN A 47 10.07 3.53 3.28
N GLU A 48 9.60 4.71 3.67
CA GLU A 48 9.53 5.09 5.07
C GLU A 48 8.55 4.20 5.84
N LEU A 49 7.40 3.91 5.26
CA LEU A 49 6.41 3.03 5.89
C LEU A 49 6.96 1.61 6.06
N CYS A 50 7.70 1.11 5.08
CA CYS A 50 8.35 -0.19 5.19
C CYS A 50 9.41 -0.20 6.28
N ALA A 51 10.23 0.86 6.34
CA ALA A 51 11.27 0.98 7.37
C ALA A 51 10.69 1.08 8.78
N GLU A 52 9.51 1.69 8.91
CA GLU A 52 8.81 1.81 10.19
C GLU A 52 8.05 0.52 10.56
N GLY A 53 7.99 -0.44 9.66
CA GLY A 53 7.28 -1.69 9.90
C GLY A 53 5.77 -1.58 9.81
N LYS A 54 5.25 -0.53 9.22
CA LYS A 54 3.79 -0.31 9.10
C LYS A 54 3.17 -1.04 7.92
N ILE A 55 3.96 -1.31 6.90
CA ILE A 55 3.53 -2.09 5.74
C ILE A 55 4.58 -3.12 5.39
N ASN A 56 4.13 -4.21 4.77
CA ASN A 56 5.01 -5.23 4.21
C ASN A 56 4.99 -5.09 2.70
N TRP A 57 6.07 -5.48 2.05
CA TRP A 57 6.13 -5.46 0.60
C TRP A 57 6.54 -6.81 0.05
N CYS A 58 6.08 -7.12 -1.15
CA CYS A 58 6.59 -8.26 -1.89
C CYS A 58 6.69 -7.89 -3.36
N LYS A 59 7.65 -8.49 -4.04
CA LYS A 59 7.87 -8.21 -5.45
C LYS A 59 6.98 -9.13 -6.29
N THR A 60 6.26 -8.53 -7.23
CA THR A 60 5.52 -9.28 -8.24
C THR A 60 6.31 -9.29 -9.54
N LEU A 61 5.80 -9.93 -10.58
CA LEU A 61 6.48 -9.99 -11.87
C LEU A 61 6.74 -8.61 -12.48
N ASN A 62 5.78 -7.70 -12.36
CA ASN A 62 5.84 -6.40 -13.03
C ASN A 62 5.76 -5.21 -12.09
N ASP A 63 5.60 -5.42 -10.79
CA ASP A 63 5.37 -4.34 -9.85
C ASP A 63 5.70 -4.79 -8.44
N MET A 64 5.51 -3.89 -7.48
CA MET A 64 5.63 -4.21 -6.06
C MET A 64 4.24 -4.17 -5.44
N ALA A 65 3.98 -5.08 -4.53
CA ALA A 65 2.72 -5.18 -3.83
C ALA A 65 2.91 -4.91 -2.35
N PHE A 66 1.93 -4.30 -1.72
CA PHE A 66 2.01 -3.89 -0.32
C PHE A 66 0.80 -4.36 0.46
N THR A 67 1.02 -4.67 1.74
CA THR A 67 -0.06 -5.00 2.67
C THR A 67 0.24 -4.31 4.00
N ILE A 68 -0.82 -4.03 4.76
CA ILE A 68 -0.65 -3.47 6.10
C ILE A 68 -0.01 -4.55 6.98
N SER A 69 1.03 -4.15 7.72
CA SER A 69 1.69 -5.05 8.66
C SER A 69 0.76 -5.30 9.86
N LYS A 70 0.54 -6.56 10.16
CA LYS A 70 -0.21 -6.96 11.36
C LYS A 70 0.81 -7.40 12.41
N SER A 71 1.21 -6.45 13.20
CA SER A 71 2.13 -6.72 14.29
C SER A 71 1.38 -6.87 15.59
#